data_cba71fc469e6f075b771af0b07608942
#
_entry.id   cba71fc469e6f075b771af0b07608942
#
_cell.length_a   1.000
_cell.length_b   1.000
_cell.length_c   1.000
_cell.angle_alpha   90.00
_cell.angle_beta   90.00
_cell.angle_gamma   90.00
#
_symmetry.space_group_name_H-M   'P 1'
#
loop_
_entity.id
_entity.type
_entity.pdbx_description
1 polymer ?
#
loop_
_entity_poly.entity_id
_entity_poly.type
_entity_poly.pdbx_seq_one_letter_code
_entity_poly.pdbx_strand_id
1 'polypeptide(L)'
;VPYVVTPFFAYLQPKAEEVKSRDIQAECFLDFEVNKINIRPEYMNNPKELAKIRAMIDELKSDPSIKVNKLDIVGYASPEGSLANNKRLSEGRAMALRDYLASRYDFSRNQYYIIFGGENWDGLVKALDTIDFEYKDEALNIINDIPVEKGREAKLMQLRGGVPYRYMLKYIFPSLRVAICKVNYEIKNFNLDEAKEIIKTRPQNLSL
;
A
#
# COMPACT_ATOMS: atom_id res chain seq x y z
N VAL A 1 16.16 -43.50 44.21
CA VAL A 1 15.04 -42.60 44.58
C VAL A 1 14.47 -42.08 43.27
N PRO A 2 13.20 -42.30 42.91
CA PRO A 2 12.62 -41.75 41.70
C PRO A 2 12.47 -40.25 41.81
N TYR A 3 12.97 -39.53 40.82
CA TYR A 3 12.75 -38.08 40.66
C TYR A 3 11.28 -37.80 40.37
N VAL A 4 10.61 -37.13 41.27
CA VAL A 4 9.24 -36.58 41.01
C VAL A 4 9.42 -35.20 40.36
N VAL A 5 9.21 -35.12 39.05
CA VAL A 5 9.14 -33.82 38.35
C VAL A 5 7.74 -33.28 38.55
N THR A 6 7.62 -32.20 39.31
CA THR A 6 6.36 -31.44 39.40
C THR A 6 6.41 -30.37 38.30
N PRO A 7 5.60 -30.50 37.24
CA PRO A 7 5.60 -29.47 36.21
C PRO A 7 4.99 -28.17 36.77
N PHE A 8 5.75 -27.08 36.68
CA PHE A 8 5.26 -25.75 37.05
C PHE A 8 4.75 -25.08 35.77
N PHE A 9 3.42 -24.98 35.66
CA PHE A 9 2.80 -24.23 34.54
C PHE A 9 2.53 -22.80 35.00
N ALA A 10 3.27 -21.85 34.46
CA ALA A 10 2.96 -20.44 34.58
C ALA A 10 2.12 -20.01 33.35
N TYR A 11 0.86 -19.69 33.56
CA TYR A 11 0.03 -19.07 32.56
C TYR A 11 0.38 -17.59 32.49
N LEU A 12 1.02 -17.16 31.38
CA LEU A 12 1.07 -15.74 31.02
C LEU A 12 -0.33 -15.35 30.54
N GLN A 13 -1.06 -14.58 31.36
CA GLN A 13 -2.26 -13.92 30.87
C GLN A 13 -1.85 -12.81 29.94
N PRO A 14 -2.17 -12.87 28.64
CA PRO A 14 -1.92 -11.75 27.74
C PRO A 14 -2.73 -10.55 28.23
N LYS A 15 -2.08 -9.38 28.22
CA LYS A 15 -2.75 -8.13 28.56
C LYS A 15 -3.79 -7.84 27.47
N ALA A 16 -5.07 -7.73 27.83
CA ALA A 16 -6.11 -7.39 26.88
C ALA A 16 -5.83 -6.01 26.24
N GLU A 17 -6.00 -5.90 24.93
CA GLU A 17 -5.91 -4.62 24.24
C GLU A 17 -7.10 -3.73 24.68
N GLU A 18 -6.81 -2.52 25.14
CA GLU A 18 -7.85 -1.53 25.49
C GLU A 18 -8.61 -1.05 24.25
N VAL A 19 -7.88 -0.87 23.14
CA VAL A 19 -8.44 -0.52 21.82
C VAL A 19 -7.84 -1.46 20.79
N LYS A 20 -8.69 -2.16 20.05
CA LYS A 20 -8.29 -3.06 18.98
C LYS A 20 -8.17 -2.28 17.67
N SER A 21 -7.05 -1.58 17.52
CA SER A 21 -6.75 -0.88 16.25
C SER A 21 -6.06 -1.81 15.28
N ARG A 22 -6.50 -1.79 14.04
CA ARG A 22 -5.96 -2.63 12.95
C ARG A 22 -5.77 -1.79 11.70
N ASP A 23 -4.82 -2.20 10.89
CA ASP A 23 -4.58 -1.65 9.57
C ASP A 23 -4.74 -2.74 8.52
N ILE A 24 -5.47 -2.45 7.46
CA ILE A 24 -5.51 -3.24 6.25
C ILE A 24 -5.06 -2.39 5.07
N GLN A 25 -4.26 -2.97 4.20
CA GLN A 25 -3.74 -2.28 3.03
C GLN A 25 -4.17 -2.99 1.76
N ALA A 26 -4.71 -2.22 0.82
CA ALA A 26 -4.89 -2.67 -0.55
C ALA A 26 -4.03 -1.80 -1.48
N GLU A 27 -3.13 -2.43 -2.17
CA GLU A 27 -2.36 -1.80 -3.25
C GLU A 27 -3.19 -1.83 -4.54
N CYS A 28 -3.35 -0.66 -5.14
CA CYS A 28 -4.07 -0.48 -6.39
C CYS A 28 -3.10 0.02 -7.46
N PHE A 29 -2.74 -0.86 -8.37
CA PHE A 29 -1.85 -0.54 -9.49
C PHE A 29 -2.68 0.05 -10.63
N LEU A 30 -3.04 1.32 -10.49
CA LEU A 30 -3.86 2.00 -11.47
C LEU A 30 -3.03 2.39 -12.69
N ASP A 31 -3.52 1.96 -13.84
CA ASP A 31 -2.98 2.39 -15.12
C ASP A 31 -3.43 3.82 -15.41
N PHE A 32 -2.46 4.69 -15.70
CA PHE A 32 -2.70 6.07 -16.12
C PHE A 32 -2.13 6.28 -17.51
N GLU A 33 -2.85 7.03 -18.31
CA GLU A 33 -2.28 7.55 -19.54
C GLU A 33 -1.06 8.42 -19.23
N VAL A 34 -0.14 8.48 -20.20
CA VAL A 34 1.10 9.25 -20.03
C VAL A 34 0.77 10.69 -19.62
N ASN A 35 1.40 11.16 -18.55
CA ASN A 35 1.23 12.50 -17.99
C ASN A 35 -0.22 12.83 -17.53
N LYS A 36 -1.05 11.83 -17.27
CA LYS A 36 -2.43 12.00 -16.75
C LYS A 36 -2.53 11.60 -15.27
N ILE A 37 -3.53 12.19 -14.62
CA ILE A 37 -3.87 11.94 -13.22
C ILE A 37 -5.30 11.40 -13.06
N ASN A 38 -6.11 11.43 -14.10
CA ASN A 38 -7.51 10.99 -14.03
C ASN A 38 -7.58 9.46 -14.05
N ILE A 39 -8.29 8.89 -13.09
CA ILE A 39 -8.66 7.47 -13.14
C ILE A 39 -9.72 7.28 -14.21
N ARG A 40 -9.40 6.41 -15.15
CA ARG A 40 -10.37 5.88 -16.13
C ARG A 40 -10.72 4.46 -15.69
N PRO A 41 -11.89 4.23 -15.10
CA PRO A 41 -12.24 2.93 -14.52
C PRO A 41 -12.16 1.77 -15.50
N GLU A 42 -12.40 2.03 -16.80
CA GLU A 42 -12.41 1.01 -17.85
C GLU A 42 -11.04 0.86 -18.55
N TYR A 43 -10.02 1.60 -18.12
CA TYR A 43 -8.73 1.59 -18.79
C TYR A 43 -7.84 0.45 -18.28
N MET A 44 -7.34 -0.38 -19.20
CA MET A 44 -6.41 -1.49 -18.94
C MET A 44 -6.85 -2.39 -17.75
N ASN A 45 -6.04 -2.46 -16.69
CA ASN A 45 -6.33 -3.28 -15.51
C ASN A 45 -7.16 -2.57 -14.43
N ASN A 46 -7.52 -1.31 -14.62
CA ASN A 46 -8.23 -0.51 -13.63
C ASN A 46 -9.54 -1.16 -13.11
N PRO A 47 -10.36 -1.83 -13.93
CA PRO A 47 -11.57 -2.49 -13.41
C PRO A 47 -11.25 -3.49 -12.31
N LYS A 48 -10.21 -4.31 -12.51
CA LYS A 48 -9.75 -5.33 -11.55
C LYS A 48 -9.13 -4.68 -10.30
N GLU A 49 -8.27 -3.70 -10.51
CA GLU A 49 -7.55 -3.03 -9.42
C GLU A 49 -8.49 -2.23 -8.52
N LEU A 50 -9.43 -1.50 -9.11
CA LEU A 50 -10.46 -0.78 -8.36
C LEU A 50 -11.43 -1.74 -7.65
N ALA A 51 -11.69 -2.92 -8.20
CA ALA A 51 -12.51 -3.93 -7.54
C ALA A 51 -11.87 -4.43 -6.24
N LYS A 52 -10.54 -4.59 -6.19
CA LYS A 52 -9.82 -5.02 -4.98
C LYS A 52 -10.05 -4.04 -3.82
N ILE A 53 -9.88 -2.73 -4.07
CA ILE A 53 -10.09 -1.70 -3.03
C ILE A 53 -11.55 -1.67 -2.58
N ARG A 54 -12.49 -1.75 -3.53
CA ARG A 54 -13.92 -1.79 -3.18
C ARG A 54 -14.24 -2.99 -2.31
N ALA A 55 -13.81 -4.19 -2.71
CA ALA A 55 -14.06 -5.42 -1.95
C ALA A 55 -13.55 -5.29 -0.51
N MET A 56 -12.34 -4.75 -0.31
CA MET A 56 -11.79 -4.51 1.03
C MET A 56 -12.65 -3.55 1.84
N ILE A 57 -13.07 -2.42 1.28
CA ILE A 57 -13.88 -1.43 2.00
C ILE A 57 -15.29 -1.97 2.26
N ASP A 58 -15.89 -2.67 1.30
CA ASP A 58 -17.22 -3.26 1.43
C ASP A 58 -17.22 -4.34 2.54
N GLU A 59 -16.17 -5.15 2.62
CA GLU A 59 -15.99 -6.13 3.70
C GLU A 59 -15.94 -5.45 5.07
N LEU A 60 -15.12 -4.40 5.23
CA LEU A 60 -15.03 -3.64 6.48
C LEU A 60 -16.36 -2.98 6.85
N LYS A 61 -17.06 -2.38 5.89
CA LYS A 61 -18.36 -1.72 6.12
C LYS A 61 -19.51 -2.70 6.39
N SER A 62 -19.39 -3.95 5.94
CA SER A 62 -20.39 -4.98 6.18
C SER A 62 -20.38 -5.52 7.63
N ASP A 63 -19.30 -5.27 8.37
CA ASP A 63 -19.15 -5.71 9.75
C ASP A 63 -19.54 -4.59 10.73
N PRO A 64 -20.66 -4.72 11.45
CA PRO A 64 -21.12 -3.69 12.40
C PRO A 64 -20.21 -3.53 13.63
N SER A 65 -19.28 -4.47 13.84
CA SER A 65 -18.26 -4.35 14.89
C SER A 65 -17.06 -3.53 14.49
N ILE A 66 -16.96 -3.16 13.20
CA ILE A 66 -15.83 -2.40 12.65
C ILE A 66 -16.21 -0.93 12.49
N LYS A 67 -15.31 -0.08 12.97
CA LYS A 67 -15.36 1.36 12.74
C LYS A 67 -14.13 1.79 11.98
N VAL A 68 -14.29 2.25 10.74
CA VAL A 68 -13.19 2.83 9.95
C VAL A 68 -12.84 4.21 10.51
N ASN A 69 -11.58 4.39 10.91
CA ASN A 69 -11.08 5.64 11.46
C ASN A 69 -10.52 6.54 10.37
N LYS A 70 -9.65 6.01 9.51
CA LYS A 70 -9.03 6.80 8.43
C LYS A 70 -8.65 5.95 7.23
N LEU A 71 -8.50 6.62 6.10
CA LEU A 71 -7.97 6.09 4.85
C LEU A 71 -6.71 6.88 4.47
N ASP A 72 -5.55 6.25 4.57
CA ASP A 72 -4.29 6.82 4.11
C ASP A 72 -4.13 6.47 2.62
N ILE A 73 -4.10 7.48 1.77
CA ILE A 73 -4.00 7.32 0.32
C ILE A 73 -2.69 7.91 -0.16
N VAL A 74 -1.85 7.05 -0.72
CA VAL A 74 -0.54 7.43 -1.25
C VAL A 74 -0.53 7.28 -2.76
N GLY A 75 -0.13 8.31 -3.48
CA GLY A 75 0.10 8.24 -4.92
C GLY A 75 1.59 8.29 -5.25
N TYR A 76 2.00 7.56 -6.28
CA TYR A 76 3.38 7.54 -6.77
C TYR A 76 3.45 7.81 -8.26
N ALA A 77 4.53 8.44 -8.68
CA ALA A 77 4.96 8.52 -10.06
C ALA A 77 6.15 7.57 -10.30
N SER A 78 6.34 7.17 -11.54
CA SER A 78 7.59 6.53 -11.97
C SER A 78 8.71 7.56 -12.04
N PRO A 79 9.98 7.13 -11.90
CA PRO A 79 11.12 8.06 -11.83
C PRO A 79 11.45 8.84 -13.12
N GLU A 80 10.77 8.57 -14.24
CA GLU A 80 11.05 9.28 -15.49
C GLU A 80 10.55 10.72 -15.48
N GLY A 81 11.39 11.62 -16.00
CA GLY A 81 11.05 13.03 -16.22
C GLY A 81 11.44 13.95 -15.07
N SER A 82 10.86 15.14 -15.02
CA SER A 82 11.25 16.10 -14.00
C SER A 82 10.63 15.80 -12.64
N LEU A 83 11.41 15.94 -11.58
CA LEU A 83 10.97 15.78 -10.18
C LEU A 83 9.70 16.60 -9.88
N ALA A 84 9.64 17.84 -10.38
CA ALA A 84 8.47 18.72 -10.18
C ALA A 84 7.20 18.15 -10.83
N ASN A 85 7.32 17.58 -12.05
CA ASN A 85 6.17 16.95 -12.71
C ASN A 85 5.77 15.65 -12.00
N ASN A 86 6.74 14.84 -11.57
CA ASN A 86 6.47 13.59 -10.85
C ASN A 86 5.81 13.83 -9.50
N LYS A 87 6.20 14.90 -8.80
CA LYS A 87 5.49 15.36 -7.60
C LYS A 87 4.03 15.68 -7.91
N ARG A 88 3.75 16.51 -8.93
CA ARG A 88 2.39 16.84 -9.36
C ARG A 88 1.58 15.59 -9.75
N LEU A 89 2.20 14.62 -10.44
CA LEU A 89 1.55 13.38 -10.84
C LEU A 89 1.21 12.51 -9.62
N SER A 90 2.12 12.37 -8.66
CA SER A 90 1.88 11.60 -7.45
C SER A 90 0.73 12.18 -6.61
N GLU A 91 0.72 13.50 -6.43
CA GLU A 91 -0.35 14.23 -5.76
C GLU A 91 -1.70 14.01 -6.47
N GLY A 92 -1.73 14.24 -7.78
CA GLY A 92 -2.94 14.10 -8.58
C GLY A 92 -3.51 12.68 -8.59
N ARG A 93 -2.65 11.66 -8.60
CA ARG A 93 -3.07 10.24 -8.52
C ARG A 93 -3.67 9.88 -7.17
N ALA A 94 -3.06 10.37 -6.08
CA ALA A 94 -3.62 10.18 -4.74
C ALA A 94 -4.99 10.86 -4.61
N MET A 95 -5.11 12.11 -5.08
CA MET A 95 -6.39 12.83 -5.08
C MET A 95 -7.45 12.15 -5.93
N ALA A 96 -7.08 11.64 -7.10
CA ALA A 96 -8.02 10.94 -7.98
C ALA A 96 -8.57 9.65 -7.33
N LEU A 97 -7.74 8.90 -6.60
CA LEU A 97 -8.20 7.73 -5.86
C LEU A 97 -9.12 8.14 -4.70
N ARG A 98 -8.79 9.19 -3.95
CA ARG A 98 -9.67 9.76 -2.93
C ARG A 98 -11.04 10.12 -3.51
N ASP A 99 -11.07 10.85 -4.62
CA ASP A 99 -12.31 11.31 -5.23
C ASP A 99 -13.15 10.15 -5.76
N TYR A 100 -12.49 9.13 -6.31
CA TYR A 100 -13.14 7.89 -6.70
C TYR A 100 -13.81 7.19 -5.51
N LEU A 101 -13.13 7.07 -4.37
CA LEU A 101 -13.69 6.46 -3.16
C LEU A 101 -14.79 7.35 -2.55
N ALA A 102 -14.58 8.65 -2.47
CA ALA A 102 -15.54 9.59 -1.92
C ALA A 102 -16.85 9.68 -2.74
N SER A 103 -16.80 9.34 -4.03
CA SER A 103 -18.01 9.25 -4.86
C SER A 103 -18.87 8.01 -4.58
N ARG A 104 -18.35 7.02 -3.84
CA ARG A 104 -18.98 5.73 -3.56
C ARG A 104 -19.26 5.44 -2.12
N TYR A 105 -18.50 6.07 -1.23
CA TYR A 105 -18.55 5.80 0.20
C TYR A 105 -18.77 7.11 0.95
N ASP A 106 -19.55 7.04 2.00
CA ASP A 106 -19.97 8.15 2.87
C ASP A 106 -18.96 8.48 3.99
N PHE A 107 -17.67 8.23 3.75
CA PHE A 107 -16.63 8.65 4.69
C PHE A 107 -16.56 10.17 4.77
N SER A 108 -16.42 10.69 5.98
CA SER A 108 -16.24 12.12 6.19
C SER A 108 -14.89 12.59 5.61
N ARG A 109 -14.86 13.85 5.17
CA ARG A 109 -13.68 14.42 4.49
C ARG A 109 -12.38 14.33 5.32
N ASN A 110 -12.49 14.43 6.64
CA ASN A 110 -11.37 14.35 7.57
C ASN A 110 -10.86 12.92 7.81
N GLN A 111 -11.53 11.89 7.29
CA GLN A 111 -11.03 10.53 7.30
C GLN A 111 -10.06 10.21 6.16
N TYR A 112 -10.00 11.06 5.12
CA TYR A 112 -9.07 10.89 4.00
C TYR A 112 -7.77 11.64 4.26
N TYR A 113 -6.67 10.90 4.37
CA TYR A 113 -5.32 11.44 4.49
C TYR A 113 -4.57 11.20 3.19
N ILE A 114 -4.18 12.29 2.53
CA ILE A 114 -3.48 12.25 1.25
C ILE A 114 -1.99 12.40 1.50
N ILE A 115 -1.22 11.43 1.01
CA ILE A 115 0.23 11.37 1.14
C ILE A 115 0.83 11.44 -0.27
N PHE A 116 1.77 12.34 -0.45
CA PHE A 116 2.45 12.53 -1.72
C PHE A 116 3.73 11.69 -1.72
N GLY A 117 3.67 10.53 -2.38
CA GLY A 117 4.77 9.58 -2.43
C GLY A 117 5.91 10.00 -3.37
N GLY A 118 5.64 10.96 -4.27
CA GLY A 118 6.63 11.40 -5.26
C GLY A 118 7.02 10.30 -6.24
N GLU A 119 8.32 10.17 -6.50
CA GLU A 119 8.89 9.13 -7.35
C GLU A 119 9.04 7.80 -6.61
N ASN A 120 8.59 6.70 -7.22
CA ASN A 120 8.57 5.37 -6.60
C ASN A 120 9.91 4.65 -6.73
N TRP A 121 10.95 5.20 -6.10
CA TRP A 121 12.28 4.60 -6.10
C TRP A 121 12.32 3.28 -5.34
N ASP A 122 11.61 3.18 -4.21
CA ASP A 122 11.51 1.94 -3.43
C ASP A 122 10.82 0.83 -4.23
N GLY A 123 9.79 1.19 -4.99
CA GLY A 123 9.13 0.27 -5.92
C GLY A 123 10.06 -0.19 -7.03
N LEU A 124 10.93 0.70 -7.54
CA LEU A 124 11.94 0.33 -8.54
C LEU A 124 12.95 -0.66 -7.97
N VAL A 125 13.47 -0.43 -6.77
CA VAL A 125 14.38 -1.37 -6.09
C VAL A 125 13.73 -2.75 -5.96
N LYS A 126 12.51 -2.80 -5.41
CA LYS A 126 11.76 -4.06 -5.27
C LYS A 126 11.53 -4.76 -6.61
N ALA A 127 11.18 -4.01 -7.66
CA ALA A 127 10.99 -4.58 -8.99
C ALA A 127 12.28 -5.16 -9.57
N LEU A 128 13.40 -4.46 -9.42
CA LEU A 128 14.71 -4.94 -9.85
C LEU A 128 15.13 -6.20 -9.09
N ASP A 129 14.77 -6.32 -7.81
CA ASP A 129 15.07 -7.50 -7.00
C ASP A 129 14.32 -8.77 -7.43
N THR A 130 13.17 -8.63 -8.06
CA THR A 130 12.32 -9.75 -8.47
C THR A 130 12.55 -10.24 -9.89
N ILE A 131 13.32 -9.51 -10.70
CA ILE A 131 13.55 -9.86 -12.10
C ILE A 131 15.00 -10.27 -12.36
N ASP A 132 15.19 -11.10 -13.39
CA ASP A 132 16.51 -11.36 -13.95
C ASP A 132 16.86 -10.22 -14.94
N PHE A 133 17.68 -9.29 -14.46
CA PHE A 133 18.07 -8.09 -15.19
C PHE A 133 19.59 -7.93 -15.19
N GLU A 134 20.21 -8.05 -16.35
CA GLU A 134 21.67 -8.07 -16.53
C GLU A 134 22.40 -6.92 -15.82
N TYR A 135 21.79 -5.73 -15.79
CA TYR A 135 22.41 -4.53 -15.22
C TYR A 135 21.87 -4.16 -13.83
N LYS A 136 21.29 -5.12 -13.14
CA LYS A 136 20.64 -4.94 -11.84
C LYS A 136 21.57 -4.27 -10.82
N ASP A 137 22.73 -4.86 -10.60
CA ASP A 137 23.66 -4.39 -9.56
C ASP A 137 24.18 -2.98 -9.86
N GLU A 138 24.47 -2.69 -11.12
CA GLU A 138 24.92 -1.35 -11.53
C GLU A 138 23.80 -0.32 -11.32
N ALA A 139 22.56 -0.67 -11.64
CA ALA A 139 21.40 0.21 -11.43
C ALA A 139 21.14 0.42 -9.93
N LEU A 140 21.18 -0.63 -9.12
CA LEU A 140 21.00 -0.54 -7.66
C LEU A 140 22.08 0.30 -7.00
N ASN A 141 23.34 0.18 -7.41
CA ASN A 141 24.44 1.02 -6.91
C ASN A 141 24.15 2.51 -7.18
N ILE A 142 23.70 2.85 -8.40
CA ILE A 142 23.33 4.25 -8.73
C ILE A 142 22.16 4.72 -7.85
N ILE A 143 21.16 3.88 -7.64
CA ILE A 143 19.98 4.23 -6.84
C ILE A 143 20.36 4.45 -5.37
N ASN A 144 21.24 3.64 -4.82
CA ASN A 144 21.64 3.70 -3.43
C ASN A 144 22.65 4.84 -3.15
N ASP A 145 23.58 5.07 -4.07
CA ASP A 145 24.72 5.97 -3.83
C ASP A 145 24.44 7.43 -4.24
N ILE A 146 23.50 7.65 -5.15
CA ILE A 146 23.23 8.98 -5.69
C ILE A 146 21.88 9.51 -5.22
N PRO A 147 21.82 10.58 -4.43
CA PRO A 147 20.58 11.25 -4.08
C PRO A 147 19.78 11.71 -5.31
N VAL A 148 18.46 11.71 -5.21
CA VAL A 148 17.57 12.11 -6.33
C VAL A 148 17.93 13.49 -6.86
N GLU A 149 18.15 14.45 -5.95
CA GLU A 149 18.46 15.85 -6.24
C GLU A 149 19.87 16.03 -6.90
N LYS A 150 20.70 15.00 -6.81
CA LYS A 150 22.04 14.98 -7.43
C LYS A 150 22.07 14.28 -8.80
N GLY A 151 20.90 14.08 -9.39
CA GLY A 151 20.79 13.57 -10.76
C GLY A 151 20.87 12.05 -10.86
N ARG A 152 20.29 11.32 -9.90
CA ARG A 152 20.15 9.86 -9.91
C ARG A 152 19.61 9.36 -11.25
N GLU A 153 18.48 9.92 -11.72
CA GLU A 153 17.87 9.55 -12.99
C GLU A 153 18.84 9.77 -14.17
N ALA A 154 19.50 10.93 -14.23
CA ALA A 154 20.45 11.23 -15.29
C ALA A 154 21.62 10.22 -15.35
N LYS A 155 22.06 9.71 -14.19
CA LYS A 155 23.07 8.66 -14.13
C LYS A 155 22.54 7.31 -14.64
N LEU A 156 21.32 6.95 -14.29
CA LEU A 156 20.67 5.75 -14.85
C LEU A 156 20.49 5.87 -16.37
N MET A 157 20.14 7.05 -16.88
CA MET A 157 20.03 7.31 -18.32
C MET A 157 21.37 7.15 -19.07
N GLN A 158 22.49 7.41 -18.40
CA GLN A 158 23.84 7.28 -18.97
C GLN A 158 24.41 5.87 -18.85
N LEU A 159 23.87 5.06 -17.95
CA LEU A 159 24.36 3.70 -17.70
C LEU A 159 24.35 2.87 -18.99
N ARG A 160 25.53 2.34 -19.37
CA ARG A 160 25.69 1.49 -20.57
C ARG A 160 25.04 2.07 -21.82
N GLY A 161 25.21 3.37 -22.05
CA GLY A 161 24.60 4.06 -23.20
C GLY A 161 23.08 4.10 -23.20
N GLY A 162 22.47 4.00 -22.02
CA GLY A 162 21.02 4.08 -21.82
C GLY A 162 20.27 2.78 -22.10
N VAL A 163 20.95 1.67 -22.33
CA VAL A 163 20.29 0.36 -22.58
C VAL A 163 19.44 -0.06 -21.37
N PRO A 164 19.99 -0.08 -20.12
CA PRO A 164 19.21 -0.43 -18.94
C PRO A 164 18.03 0.52 -18.72
N TYR A 165 18.21 1.81 -18.91
CA TYR A 165 17.16 2.80 -18.71
C TYR A 165 15.99 2.60 -19.67
N ARG A 166 16.26 2.35 -20.96
CA ARG A 166 15.22 2.05 -21.96
C ARG A 166 14.45 0.76 -21.62
N TYR A 167 15.13 -0.25 -21.07
CA TYR A 167 14.47 -1.45 -20.58
C TYR A 167 13.53 -1.12 -19.42
N MET A 168 14.01 -0.38 -18.42
CA MET A 168 13.19 0.04 -17.27
C MET A 168 11.99 0.88 -17.69
N LEU A 169 12.16 1.84 -18.61
CA LEU A 169 11.07 2.64 -19.17
C LEU A 169 9.95 1.79 -19.76
N LYS A 170 10.32 0.74 -20.48
CA LYS A 170 9.37 -0.11 -21.20
C LYS A 170 8.67 -1.12 -20.29
N TYR A 171 9.42 -1.76 -19.39
CA TYR A 171 8.96 -2.95 -18.71
C TYR A 171 8.74 -2.78 -17.19
N ILE A 172 9.40 -1.79 -16.56
CA ILE A 172 9.34 -1.62 -15.11
C ILE A 172 8.57 -0.36 -14.72
N PHE A 173 8.91 0.80 -15.27
CA PHE A 173 8.32 2.07 -14.87
C PHE A 173 6.79 2.16 -14.98
N PRO A 174 6.13 1.50 -15.95
CA PRO A 174 4.65 1.47 -15.94
C PRO A 174 4.05 0.94 -14.66
N SER A 175 4.64 -0.09 -14.05
CA SER A 175 4.16 -0.68 -12.79
C SER A 175 4.48 0.13 -11.54
N LEU A 176 5.33 1.16 -11.65
CA LEU A 176 5.67 2.05 -10.55
C LEU A 176 4.64 3.18 -10.34
N ARG A 177 3.76 3.37 -11.31
CA ARG A 177 2.65 4.32 -11.25
C ARG A 177 1.53 3.68 -10.44
N VAL A 178 1.58 3.86 -9.12
CA VAL A 178 0.70 3.14 -8.19
C VAL A 178 0.00 4.12 -7.26
N ALA A 179 -1.23 3.78 -6.87
CA ALA A 179 -1.89 4.36 -5.74
C ALA A 179 -2.15 3.28 -4.68
N ILE A 180 -1.89 3.60 -3.43
CA ILE A 180 -2.05 2.69 -2.30
C ILE A 180 -3.11 3.29 -1.38
N CYS A 181 -4.07 2.47 -0.97
CA CYS A 181 -5.03 2.82 0.07
C CYS A 181 -4.82 1.91 1.27
N LYS A 182 -4.48 2.51 2.40
CA LYS A 182 -4.40 1.84 3.69
C LYS A 182 -5.57 2.30 4.55
N VAL A 183 -6.35 1.37 5.05
CA VAL A 183 -7.49 1.66 5.92
C VAL A 183 -7.14 1.29 7.35
N ASN A 184 -7.20 2.27 8.24
CA ASN A 184 -7.13 2.05 9.68
C ASN A 184 -8.54 1.92 10.24
N TYR A 185 -8.78 0.89 11.02
CA TYR A 185 -10.05 0.61 11.62
C TYR A 185 -9.92 0.10 13.05
N GLU A 186 -10.97 0.25 13.83
CA GLU A 186 -11.12 -0.30 15.16
C GLU A 186 -12.18 -1.40 15.18
N ILE A 187 -11.93 -2.42 15.97
CA ILE A 187 -12.91 -3.46 16.28
C ILE A 187 -13.43 -3.17 17.68
N LYS A 188 -14.74 -3.07 17.84
CA LYS A 188 -15.36 -2.84 19.16
C LYS A 188 -15.00 -3.98 20.13
N ASN A 189 -14.94 -3.65 21.41
CA ASN A 189 -14.84 -4.66 22.46
C ASN A 189 -16.17 -5.40 22.62
N PHE A 190 -16.10 -6.70 22.82
CA PHE A 190 -17.26 -7.56 23.00
C PHE A 190 -17.41 -7.92 24.48
N ASN A 191 -18.63 -7.93 24.97
CA ASN A 191 -18.94 -8.59 26.25
C ASN A 191 -18.89 -10.11 26.09
N LEU A 192 -19.02 -10.85 27.21
CA LEU A 192 -18.86 -12.31 27.21
C LEU A 192 -19.86 -13.02 26.27
N ASP A 193 -21.10 -12.56 26.22
CA ASP A 193 -22.14 -13.21 25.42
C ASP A 193 -21.97 -12.89 23.93
N GLU A 194 -21.64 -11.65 23.60
CA GLU A 194 -21.23 -11.27 22.23
C GLU A 194 -20.00 -12.06 21.77
N ALA A 195 -19.00 -12.24 22.64
CA ALA A 195 -17.79 -12.99 22.30
C ALA A 195 -18.07 -14.47 22.00
N LYS A 196 -19.01 -15.10 22.71
CA LYS A 196 -19.45 -16.50 22.43
C LYS A 196 -20.08 -16.66 21.03
N GLU A 197 -20.76 -15.64 20.54
CA GLU A 197 -21.33 -15.66 19.18
C GLU A 197 -20.29 -15.30 18.12
N ILE A 198 -19.46 -14.32 18.39
CA ILE A 198 -18.40 -13.88 17.47
C ILE A 198 -17.37 -14.98 17.24
N ILE A 199 -17.01 -15.78 18.25
CA ILE A 199 -16.05 -16.88 18.09
C ILE A 199 -16.50 -17.93 17.06
N LYS A 200 -17.80 -18.08 16.87
CA LYS A 200 -18.39 -19.03 15.91
C LYS A 200 -18.36 -18.50 14.47
N THR A 201 -18.42 -17.19 14.29
CA THR A 201 -18.65 -16.55 13.00
C THR A 201 -17.44 -15.74 12.51
N ARG A 202 -16.75 -15.05 13.43
CA ARG A 202 -15.64 -14.12 13.13
C ARG A 202 -14.58 -14.16 14.23
N PRO A 203 -13.93 -15.31 14.47
CA PRO A 203 -12.97 -15.47 15.57
C PRO A 203 -11.80 -14.48 15.50
N GLN A 204 -11.44 -14.02 14.29
CA GLN A 204 -10.38 -13.03 14.08
C GLN A 204 -10.67 -11.64 14.70
N ASN A 205 -11.92 -11.36 15.06
CA ASN A 205 -12.31 -10.10 15.73
C ASN A 205 -12.10 -10.16 17.24
N LEU A 206 -11.79 -11.32 17.78
CA LEU A 206 -11.43 -11.47 19.18
C LEU A 206 -9.92 -11.31 19.34
N SER A 207 -9.47 -10.45 20.27
CA SER A 207 -8.08 -10.44 20.71
C SER A 207 -7.82 -11.62 21.64
N LEU A 208 -6.72 -12.27 21.46
CA LEU A 208 -6.17 -13.21 22.43
C LEU A 208 -5.43 -12.44 23.52
#